data_f5bda8df20d2521778509395a39d53f4
#
_entry.id   f5bda8df20d2521778509395a39d53f4
#
_cell.length_a   1.000
_cell.length_b   1.000
_cell.length_c   1.000
_cell.angle_alpha   90.00
_cell.angle_beta   90.00
_cell.angle_gamma   90.00
#
_symmetry.space_group_name_H-M   'P 1'
#
loop_
_entity.id
_entity.type
_entity.pdbx_description
1 polymer ?
#
loop_
_entity_poly.entity_id
_entity_poly.type
_entity_poly.pdbx_seq_one_letter_code
_entity_poly.pdbx_strand_id
1 'polypeptide(L)'
;MAFGAEKVNTFALGKGETILQSQYIGDLKNWETFRFYTESMERFRHLFRFNPQRLVCDLHPDYLSSQEAERISKSLSLPLLKVQHHHAHAAACMLEHGLNEPVLAIVMDGTGLGDDGKVWGGEFFLCDRAKYRRLSHFEYVPLPGGDKAAEEPWRMVVAYLWHYFKDEPSGIPYPADFVERIGTERITMLERMMEKGVNTPYTSSAGRLFDAVASLLGICDVSSHQAEAPVLLEQAAMGERNAYAYPVSAEGEEISFYSLFEALLHDKTNEVPVSLISARFHTTLASLFVQK
;
A
#
# COMPACT_ATOMS: atom_id res chain seq x y z
N MET A 1 -24.86 -2.74 -5.00
CA MET A 1 -24.31 -2.93 -3.65
C MET A 1 -22.85 -3.22 -3.78
N ALA A 2 -22.01 -2.50 -3.03
CA ALA A 2 -20.53 -2.65 -3.03
C ALA A 2 -20.07 -3.26 -1.70
N PHE A 3 -19.08 -4.17 -1.77
CA PHE A 3 -18.70 -5.05 -0.66
C PHE A 3 -17.45 -4.56 0.10
N GLY A 4 -16.74 -3.55 -0.41
CA GLY A 4 -15.50 -3.07 0.20
C GLY A 4 -14.32 -4.04 0.05
N ALA A 5 -13.21 -3.70 0.70
CA ALA A 5 -12.00 -4.54 0.74
C ALA A 5 -11.97 -5.45 1.98
N GLU A 6 -10.81 -6.02 2.33
CA GLU A 6 -10.65 -6.98 3.44
C GLU A 6 -10.42 -6.29 4.78
N LYS A 7 -9.46 -5.36 4.81
CA LYS A 7 -9.11 -4.59 5.99
C LYS A 7 -9.81 -3.24 5.98
N VAL A 8 -10.03 -2.65 7.15
CA VAL A 8 -10.71 -1.33 7.26
C VAL A 8 -12.03 -1.30 6.47
N ASN A 9 -12.75 -2.42 6.49
CA ASN A 9 -13.90 -2.64 5.63
C ASN A 9 -15.07 -1.69 5.94
N THR A 10 -15.73 -1.26 4.86
CA THR A 10 -17.07 -0.70 4.81
C THR A 10 -17.78 -1.25 3.58
N PHE A 11 -19.12 -1.32 3.61
CA PHE A 11 -19.91 -1.62 2.41
C PHE A 11 -20.80 -0.43 2.04
N ALA A 12 -21.33 -0.42 0.81
CA ALA A 12 -22.18 0.67 0.36
C ALA A 12 -23.38 0.18 -0.46
N LEU A 13 -24.50 0.90 -0.35
CA LEU A 13 -25.73 0.70 -1.11
C LEU A 13 -25.96 1.92 -2.00
N GLY A 14 -26.01 1.75 -3.32
CA GLY A 14 -26.33 2.82 -4.27
C GLY A 14 -27.78 2.71 -4.74
N LYS A 15 -28.56 3.78 -4.60
CA LYS A 15 -29.95 3.85 -5.05
C LYS A 15 -30.24 5.23 -5.66
N GLY A 16 -30.47 5.25 -6.97
CA GLY A 16 -30.60 6.51 -7.72
C GLY A 16 -29.28 7.30 -7.62
N GLU A 17 -29.36 8.51 -7.17
CA GLU A 17 -28.21 9.43 -6.96
C GLU A 17 -27.64 9.39 -5.53
N THR A 18 -28.16 8.49 -4.68
CA THR A 18 -27.75 8.39 -3.27
C THR A 18 -26.88 7.16 -3.06
N ILE A 19 -25.78 7.35 -2.33
CA ILE A 19 -24.94 6.29 -1.80
C ILE A 19 -25.05 6.30 -0.28
N LEU A 20 -25.40 5.15 0.29
CA LEU A 20 -25.43 4.91 1.73
C LEU A 20 -24.24 4.02 2.08
N GLN A 21 -23.25 4.59 2.73
CA GLN A 21 -22.09 3.86 3.25
C GLN A 21 -22.41 3.33 4.64
N SER A 22 -21.94 2.13 4.94
CA SER A 22 -22.02 1.55 6.29
C SER A 22 -21.11 2.29 7.27
N GLN A 23 -21.32 2.03 8.56
CA GLN A 23 -20.29 2.31 9.56
C GLN A 23 -19.02 1.51 9.26
N TYR A 24 -17.92 1.90 9.93
CA TYR A 24 -16.70 1.11 9.96
C TYR A 24 -16.97 -0.32 10.48
N ILE A 25 -16.55 -1.32 9.76
CA ILE A 25 -16.73 -2.74 10.10
C ILE A 25 -15.44 -3.30 10.72
N GLY A 26 -14.29 -3.14 10.04
CA GLY A 26 -13.00 -3.62 10.52
C GLY A 26 -12.35 -4.67 9.61
N ASP A 27 -11.48 -5.48 10.18
CA ASP A 27 -10.77 -6.56 9.48
C ASP A 27 -11.63 -7.82 9.40
N LEU A 28 -12.00 -8.21 8.18
CA LEU A 28 -12.87 -9.35 7.93
C LEU A 28 -12.21 -10.71 8.18
N LYS A 29 -10.88 -10.77 8.32
CA LYS A 29 -10.17 -12.00 8.72
C LYS A 29 -10.56 -12.46 10.14
N ASN A 30 -11.07 -11.54 10.95
CA ASN A 30 -11.66 -11.89 12.24
C ASN A 30 -13.10 -12.40 12.06
N TRP A 31 -13.41 -13.58 12.64
CA TRP A 31 -14.70 -14.23 12.47
C TRP A 31 -15.87 -13.41 13.02
N GLU A 32 -15.73 -12.79 14.17
CA GLU A 32 -16.77 -11.95 14.77
C GLU A 32 -17.06 -10.72 13.90
N THR A 33 -15.99 -10.11 13.35
CA THR A 33 -16.10 -8.98 12.42
C THR A 33 -16.79 -9.40 11.12
N PHE A 34 -16.44 -10.55 10.54
CA PHE A 34 -17.08 -11.05 9.34
C PHE A 34 -18.57 -11.37 9.57
N ARG A 35 -18.91 -11.96 10.71
CA ARG A 35 -20.32 -12.19 11.08
C ARG A 35 -21.07 -10.85 11.23
N PHE A 36 -20.47 -9.88 11.92
CA PHE A 36 -21.06 -8.55 12.07
C PHE A 36 -21.26 -7.86 10.71
N TYR A 37 -20.29 -8.01 9.79
CA TYR A 37 -20.37 -7.52 8.42
C TYR A 37 -21.58 -8.09 7.68
N THR A 38 -21.74 -9.40 7.65
CA THR A 38 -22.84 -10.06 6.95
C THR A 38 -24.21 -9.71 7.57
N GLU A 39 -24.33 -9.70 8.89
CA GLU A 39 -25.53 -9.28 9.59
C GLU A 39 -25.87 -7.80 9.31
N SER A 40 -24.86 -6.92 9.29
CA SER A 40 -25.05 -5.49 9.01
C SER A 40 -25.55 -5.26 7.59
N MET A 41 -24.99 -5.96 6.59
CA MET A 41 -25.48 -5.88 5.21
C MET A 41 -26.96 -6.26 5.10
N GLU A 42 -27.38 -7.36 5.74
CA GLU A 42 -28.78 -7.80 5.73
C GLU A 42 -29.70 -6.78 6.42
N ARG A 43 -29.27 -6.23 7.57
CA ARG A 43 -30.00 -5.17 8.28
C ARG A 43 -30.14 -3.92 7.44
N PHE A 44 -29.09 -3.45 6.79
CA PHE A 44 -29.13 -2.30 5.87
C PHE A 44 -30.06 -2.54 4.69
N ARG A 45 -29.98 -3.69 4.04
CA ARG A 45 -30.89 -4.07 2.95
C ARG A 45 -32.34 -4.00 3.40
N HIS A 46 -32.65 -4.51 4.59
CA HIS A 46 -34.01 -4.51 5.14
C HIS A 46 -34.46 -3.09 5.54
N LEU A 47 -33.66 -2.36 6.28
CA LEU A 47 -33.94 -1.01 6.76
C LEU A 47 -34.23 -0.03 5.62
N PHE A 48 -33.37 -0.05 4.59
CA PHE A 48 -33.49 0.84 3.43
C PHE A 48 -34.35 0.25 2.30
N ARG A 49 -34.98 -0.91 2.51
CA ARG A 49 -35.77 -1.64 1.49
C ARG A 49 -34.99 -1.74 0.17
N PHE A 50 -33.73 -2.14 0.28
CA PHE A 50 -32.79 -2.17 -0.82
C PHE A 50 -32.75 -3.55 -1.47
N ASN A 51 -33.11 -3.62 -2.75
CA ASN A 51 -32.99 -4.81 -3.58
C ASN A 51 -31.87 -4.59 -4.59
N PRO A 52 -30.69 -5.23 -4.42
CA PRO A 52 -29.59 -5.06 -5.34
C PRO A 52 -29.93 -5.58 -6.75
N GLN A 53 -29.57 -4.81 -7.76
CA GLN A 53 -29.64 -5.23 -9.16
C GLN A 53 -28.25 -5.57 -9.72
N ARG A 54 -27.20 -5.11 -9.05
CA ARG A 54 -25.80 -5.35 -9.39
C ARG A 54 -24.95 -5.36 -8.12
N LEU A 55 -23.95 -6.20 -8.11
CA LEU A 55 -22.97 -6.30 -7.04
C LEU A 55 -21.61 -5.81 -7.53
N VAL A 56 -20.82 -5.24 -6.63
CA VAL A 56 -19.47 -4.75 -6.91
C VAL A 56 -18.55 -5.21 -5.78
N CYS A 57 -17.41 -5.81 -6.11
CA CYS A 57 -16.39 -6.19 -5.13
C CYS A 57 -14.98 -5.84 -5.63
N ASP A 58 -14.01 -5.99 -4.74
CA ASP A 58 -12.59 -5.86 -5.08
C ASP A 58 -12.17 -6.94 -6.10
N LEU A 59 -11.13 -6.64 -6.88
CA LEU A 59 -10.53 -7.58 -7.83
C LEU A 59 -9.89 -8.78 -7.11
N HIS A 60 -9.45 -8.61 -5.84
CA HIS A 60 -8.74 -9.63 -5.08
C HIS A 60 -9.63 -10.85 -4.78
N PRO A 61 -9.29 -12.05 -5.30
CA PRO A 61 -10.16 -13.22 -5.20
C PRO A 61 -10.24 -13.80 -3.78
N ASP A 62 -9.19 -13.61 -2.98
CA ASP A 62 -9.09 -14.22 -1.65
C ASP A 62 -9.68 -13.34 -0.54
N TYR A 63 -10.14 -12.12 -0.85
CA TYR A 63 -10.83 -11.30 0.14
C TYR A 63 -12.19 -11.92 0.50
N LEU A 64 -12.46 -12.05 1.80
CA LEU A 64 -13.75 -12.56 2.28
C LEU A 64 -14.93 -11.72 1.79
N SER A 65 -14.74 -10.41 1.62
CA SER A 65 -15.72 -9.52 1.00
C SER A 65 -16.01 -9.91 -0.47
N SER A 66 -14.97 -10.25 -1.25
CA SER A 66 -15.12 -10.69 -2.65
C SER A 66 -15.78 -12.06 -2.74
N GLN A 67 -15.40 -12.99 -1.88
CA GLN A 67 -16.00 -14.33 -1.80
C GLN A 67 -17.49 -14.25 -1.41
N GLU A 68 -17.84 -13.39 -0.46
CA GLU A 68 -19.23 -13.17 -0.05
C GLU A 68 -20.04 -12.53 -1.20
N ALA A 69 -19.45 -11.56 -1.93
CA ALA A 69 -20.07 -11.00 -3.11
C ALA A 69 -20.36 -12.06 -4.20
N GLU A 70 -19.40 -12.95 -4.44
CA GLU A 70 -19.58 -14.07 -5.38
C GLU A 70 -20.67 -15.05 -4.91
N ARG A 71 -20.71 -15.38 -3.62
CA ARG A 71 -21.74 -16.23 -3.03
C ARG A 71 -23.13 -15.65 -3.25
N ILE A 72 -23.31 -14.36 -2.96
CA ILE A 72 -24.59 -13.65 -3.12
C ILE A 72 -24.96 -13.51 -4.60
N SER A 73 -23.98 -13.19 -5.46
CA SER A 73 -24.19 -13.12 -6.92
C SER A 73 -24.77 -14.41 -7.47
N LYS A 74 -24.18 -15.55 -7.09
CA LYS A 74 -24.66 -16.87 -7.51
C LYS A 74 -26.05 -17.18 -6.96
N SER A 75 -26.30 -16.90 -5.67
CA SER A 75 -27.57 -17.22 -5.01
C SER A 75 -28.76 -16.40 -5.53
N LEU A 76 -28.52 -15.15 -5.91
CA LEU A 76 -29.55 -14.24 -6.41
C LEU A 76 -29.54 -14.07 -7.93
N SER A 77 -28.62 -14.75 -8.64
CA SER A 77 -28.42 -14.61 -10.09
C SER A 77 -28.20 -13.14 -10.52
N LEU A 78 -27.43 -12.40 -9.73
CA LEU A 78 -27.12 -10.98 -9.98
C LEU A 78 -25.76 -10.81 -10.66
N PRO A 79 -25.63 -9.83 -11.58
CA PRO A 79 -24.33 -9.51 -12.17
C PRO A 79 -23.37 -8.97 -11.10
N LEU A 80 -22.14 -9.48 -11.13
CA LEU A 80 -21.03 -9.07 -10.27
C LEU A 80 -19.98 -8.35 -11.11
N LEU A 81 -19.61 -7.14 -10.71
CA LEU A 81 -18.50 -6.38 -11.25
C LEU A 81 -17.34 -6.42 -10.26
N LYS A 82 -16.17 -6.83 -10.74
CA LYS A 82 -14.91 -6.72 -10.00
C LYS A 82 -14.21 -5.42 -10.40
N VAL A 83 -13.72 -4.68 -9.42
CA VAL A 83 -13.05 -3.39 -9.64
C VAL A 83 -11.63 -3.41 -9.10
N GLN A 84 -10.75 -2.73 -9.81
CA GLN A 84 -9.36 -2.58 -9.39
C GLN A 84 -9.28 -1.69 -8.15
N HIS A 85 -8.53 -2.13 -7.13
CA HIS A 85 -8.47 -1.53 -5.80
C HIS A 85 -8.11 -0.04 -5.81
N HIS A 86 -7.00 0.30 -6.46
CA HIS A 86 -6.49 1.67 -6.49
C HIS A 86 -7.34 2.61 -7.37
N HIS A 87 -7.98 2.07 -8.41
CA HIS A 87 -8.99 2.82 -9.16
C HIS A 87 -10.24 3.10 -8.30
N ALA A 88 -10.62 2.17 -7.43
CA ALA A 88 -11.72 2.41 -6.48
C ALA A 88 -11.41 3.56 -5.51
N HIS A 89 -10.15 3.67 -5.01
CA HIS A 89 -9.70 4.81 -4.21
C HIS A 89 -9.82 6.13 -4.98
N ALA A 90 -9.31 6.18 -6.21
CA ALA A 90 -9.40 7.37 -7.06
C ALA A 90 -10.86 7.76 -7.35
N ALA A 91 -11.71 6.79 -7.72
CA ALA A 91 -13.12 7.01 -8.01
C ALA A 91 -13.92 7.48 -6.79
N ALA A 92 -13.59 6.97 -5.59
CA ALA A 92 -14.21 7.42 -4.33
C ALA A 92 -13.88 8.89 -4.04
N CYS A 93 -12.62 9.29 -4.18
CA CYS A 93 -12.19 10.69 -4.04
C CYS A 93 -12.89 11.60 -5.07
N MET A 94 -12.94 11.17 -6.35
CA MET A 94 -13.65 11.90 -7.40
C MET A 94 -15.13 12.07 -7.08
N LEU A 95 -15.76 11.05 -6.52
CA LEU A 95 -17.18 11.10 -6.14
C LEU A 95 -17.41 12.07 -4.98
N GLU A 96 -16.60 12.00 -3.93
CA GLU A 96 -16.68 12.86 -2.75
C GLU A 96 -16.55 14.34 -3.10
N HIS A 97 -15.65 14.66 -4.03
CA HIS A 97 -15.42 16.04 -4.49
C HIS A 97 -16.24 16.45 -5.72
N GLY A 98 -17.16 15.61 -6.19
CA GLY A 98 -18.02 15.92 -7.33
C GLY A 98 -17.30 16.07 -8.67
N LEU A 99 -16.10 15.49 -8.80
CA LEU A 99 -15.28 15.56 -10.02
C LEU A 99 -15.85 14.65 -11.11
N ASN A 100 -16.18 15.21 -12.26
CA ASN A 100 -16.73 14.47 -13.41
C ASN A 100 -15.74 14.39 -14.58
N GLU A 101 -14.76 15.29 -14.62
CA GLU A 101 -13.71 15.31 -15.63
C GLU A 101 -12.64 14.25 -15.32
N PRO A 102 -11.92 13.74 -16.33
CA PRO A 102 -10.77 12.90 -16.11
C PRO A 102 -9.72 13.61 -15.25
N VAL A 103 -9.10 12.89 -14.32
CA VAL A 103 -8.10 13.41 -13.39
C VAL A 103 -6.78 12.65 -13.49
N LEU A 104 -5.70 13.30 -13.11
CA LEU A 104 -4.46 12.64 -12.71
C LEU A 104 -4.61 12.25 -11.24
N ALA A 105 -4.62 10.97 -10.95
CA ALA A 105 -4.72 10.45 -9.59
C ALA A 105 -3.38 9.88 -9.14
N ILE A 106 -2.93 10.33 -7.97
CA ILE A 106 -1.79 9.76 -7.24
C ILE A 106 -2.39 8.89 -6.14
N VAL A 107 -2.18 7.58 -6.22
CA VAL A 107 -2.78 6.62 -5.28
C VAL A 107 -1.66 5.94 -4.50
N MET A 108 -1.56 6.30 -3.21
CA MET A 108 -0.57 5.76 -2.28
C MET A 108 -1.25 4.83 -1.30
N ASP A 109 -0.82 3.57 -1.27
CA ASP A 109 -1.43 2.51 -0.48
C ASP A 109 -0.39 1.55 0.11
N GLY A 110 -0.84 0.77 1.08
CA GLY A 110 -0.05 -0.30 1.68
C GLY A 110 -0.07 -1.60 0.88
N THR A 111 -1.22 -2.01 0.38
CA THR A 111 -1.37 -3.25 -0.40
C THR A 111 -2.70 -3.29 -1.16
N GLY A 112 -2.64 -3.53 -2.45
CA GLY A 112 -3.80 -3.84 -3.27
C GLY A 112 -3.37 -4.72 -4.45
N LEU A 113 -4.27 -5.58 -4.95
CA LEU A 113 -3.98 -6.44 -6.09
C LEU A 113 -3.94 -5.61 -7.38
N GLY A 114 -2.82 -5.68 -8.09
CA GLY A 114 -2.67 -5.09 -9.42
C GLY A 114 -3.24 -5.97 -10.53
N ASP A 115 -3.48 -5.38 -11.69
CA ASP A 115 -3.95 -6.11 -12.88
C ASP A 115 -2.91 -7.10 -13.41
N ASP A 116 -1.64 -6.89 -13.09
CA ASP A 116 -0.51 -7.75 -13.42
C ASP A 116 -0.24 -8.86 -12.38
N GLY A 117 -1.10 -8.95 -11.36
CA GLY A 117 -0.99 -9.93 -10.27
C GLY A 117 0.06 -9.58 -9.22
N LYS A 118 0.69 -8.40 -9.30
CA LYS A 118 1.62 -7.91 -8.29
C LYS A 118 0.91 -7.08 -7.22
N VAL A 119 1.60 -6.77 -6.14
CA VAL A 119 1.07 -5.90 -5.07
C VAL A 119 1.36 -4.44 -5.43
N TRP A 120 0.31 -3.69 -5.72
CA TRP A 120 0.39 -2.27 -6.03
C TRP A 120 0.23 -1.40 -4.76
N GLY A 121 0.55 -0.09 -4.91
CA GLY A 121 0.34 0.91 -3.86
C GLY A 121 1.18 2.19 -4.00
N GLY A 122 1.82 2.39 -5.15
CA GLY A 122 2.52 3.64 -5.49
C GLY A 122 2.25 4.01 -6.93
N GLU A 123 0.99 4.42 -7.24
CA GLU A 123 0.42 4.43 -8.57
C GLU A 123 0.04 5.83 -9.05
N PHE A 124 0.27 6.08 -10.33
CA PHE A 124 -0.13 7.32 -11.02
C PHE A 124 -1.05 6.97 -12.17
N PHE A 125 -2.30 7.44 -12.10
CA PHE A 125 -3.33 7.15 -13.08
C PHE A 125 -3.82 8.40 -13.82
N LEU A 126 -4.12 8.24 -15.09
CA LEU A 126 -5.12 9.06 -15.75
C LEU A 126 -6.44 8.30 -15.69
N CYS A 127 -7.43 8.81 -14.97
CA CYS A 127 -8.68 8.09 -14.75
C CYS A 127 -9.91 8.98 -14.76
N ASP A 128 -11.05 8.34 -15.03
CA ASP A 128 -12.38 8.82 -14.69
C ASP A 128 -13.03 7.82 -13.71
N ARG A 129 -14.31 7.99 -13.36
CA ARG A 129 -15.00 7.12 -12.41
C ARG A 129 -15.22 5.68 -12.91
N ALA A 130 -15.05 5.42 -14.20
CA ALA A 130 -15.36 4.14 -14.84
C ALA A 130 -14.14 3.38 -15.34
N LYS A 131 -13.06 4.08 -15.68
CA LYS A 131 -11.86 3.51 -16.28
C LYS A 131 -10.61 4.29 -15.88
N TYR A 132 -9.47 3.64 -16.00
CA TYR A 132 -8.17 4.24 -15.73
C TYR A 132 -7.11 3.72 -16.71
N ARG A 133 -6.05 4.48 -16.81
CA ARG A 133 -4.78 4.09 -17.43
C ARG A 133 -3.66 4.39 -16.47
N ARG A 134 -2.86 3.38 -16.13
CA ARG A 134 -1.65 3.50 -15.34
C ARG A 134 -0.60 4.24 -16.16
N LEU A 135 -0.12 5.37 -15.68
CA LEU A 135 0.88 6.20 -16.36
C LEU A 135 2.27 5.92 -15.87
N SER A 136 2.41 5.80 -14.54
CA SER A 136 3.67 5.40 -13.91
C SER A 136 3.41 4.80 -12.53
N HIS A 137 4.45 4.22 -11.94
CA HIS A 137 4.40 3.57 -10.65
C HIS A 137 5.78 3.51 -9.99
N PHE A 138 5.82 3.24 -8.69
CA PHE A 138 7.05 2.94 -8.00
C PHE A 138 7.65 1.64 -8.54
N GLU A 139 8.97 1.61 -8.68
CA GLU A 139 9.69 0.43 -9.12
C GLU A 139 9.32 -0.80 -8.28
N TYR A 140 9.19 -1.94 -8.95
CA TYR A 140 8.87 -3.18 -8.28
C TYR A 140 10.05 -3.74 -7.49
N VAL A 141 9.88 -3.87 -6.20
CA VAL A 141 10.84 -4.53 -5.30
C VAL A 141 10.27 -5.82 -4.74
N PRO A 142 11.11 -6.77 -4.32
CA PRO A 142 10.65 -7.98 -3.65
C PRO A 142 9.86 -7.67 -2.37
N LEU A 143 8.82 -8.46 -2.07
CA LEU A 143 8.04 -8.41 -0.84
C LEU A 143 8.20 -9.72 -0.06
N PRO A 144 9.33 -9.93 0.63
CA PRO A 144 9.64 -11.23 1.22
C PRO A 144 8.76 -11.54 2.43
N GLY A 145 7.97 -12.60 2.30
CA GLY A 145 6.99 -13.04 3.28
C GLY A 145 5.57 -12.49 3.04
N GLY A 146 5.33 -11.75 1.94
CA GLY A 146 4.01 -11.18 1.64
C GLY A 146 3.50 -10.27 2.76
N ASP A 147 2.31 -10.53 3.31
CA ASP A 147 1.69 -9.76 4.40
C ASP A 147 2.62 -9.56 5.62
N LYS A 148 3.53 -10.53 5.87
CA LYS A 148 4.47 -10.44 6.98
C LYS A 148 5.44 -9.25 6.87
N ALA A 149 5.73 -8.79 5.66
CA ALA A 149 6.57 -7.61 5.45
C ALA A 149 5.90 -6.31 5.94
N ALA A 150 4.57 -6.26 6.02
CA ALA A 150 3.86 -5.14 6.61
C ALA A 150 3.88 -5.13 8.14
N GLU A 151 4.01 -6.31 8.75
CA GLU A 151 4.14 -6.48 10.20
C GLU A 151 5.60 -6.35 10.67
N GLU A 152 6.55 -6.63 9.78
CA GLU A 152 7.99 -6.62 10.05
C GLU A 152 8.72 -5.68 9.07
N PRO A 153 8.66 -4.34 9.26
CA PRO A 153 9.30 -3.31 8.43
C PRO A 153 10.75 -3.59 8.04
N TRP A 154 11.53 -4.21 8.94
CA TRP A 154 12.92 -4.58 8.69
C TRP A 154 13.11 -5.45 7.42
N ARG A 155 12.10 -6.24 7.05
CA ARG A 155 12.14 -7.05 5.83
C ARG A 155 12.24 -6.18 4.59
N MET A 156 11.61 -5.03 4.62
CA MET A 156 11.64 -4.10 3.49
C MET A 156 12.98 -3.37 3.36
N VAL A 157 13.70 -3.15 4.46
CA VAL A 157 15.11 -2.68 4.38
C VAL A 157 15.95 -3.69 3.60
N VAL A 158 15.87 -4.97 4.01
CA VAL A 158 16.62 -6.04 3.32
C VAL A 158 16.20 -6.13 1.85
N ALA A 159 14.90 -6.03 1.55
CA ALA A 159 14.38 -6.11 0.20
C ALA A 159 14.90 -4.99 -0.71
N TYR A 160 14.82 -3.72 -0.27
CA TYR A 160 15.30 -2.58 -1.05
C TYR A 160 16.81 -2.60 -1.22
N LEU A 161 17.57 -2.84 -0.14
CA LEU A 161 19.03 -2.88 -0.24
C LEU A 161 19.50 -4.07 -1.08
N TRP A 162 18.88 -5.25 -0.95
CA TRP A 162 19.18 -6.38 -1.81
C TRP A 162 18.83 -6.09 -3.28
N HIS A 163 17.69 -5.49 -3.54
CA HIS A 163 17.24 -5.15 -4.90
C HIS A 163 18.24 -4.23 -5.61
N TYR A 164 18.72 -3.21 -4.91
CA TYR A 164 19.59 -2.20 -5.50
C TYR A 164 21.09 -2.54 -5.47
N PHE A 165 21.56 -3.26 -4.47
CA PHE A 165 22.99 -3.38 -4.20
C PHE A 165 23.53 -4.82 -4.23
N LYS A 166 22.72 -5.85 -4.51
CA LYS A 166 23.18 -7.26 -4.51
C LYS A 166 24.30 -7.55 -5.47
N ASP A 167 24.39 -6.81 -6.58
CA ASP A 167 25.39 -7.00 -7.63
C ASP A 167 26.62 -6.07 -7.48
N GLU A 168 26.63 -5.24 -6.41
CA GLU A 168 27.75 -4.36 -6.12
C GLU A 168 28.96 -5.14 -5.61
N PRO A 169 30.20 -4.83 -6.10
CA PRO A 169 31.42 -5.53 -5.69
C PRO A 169 31.72 -5.43 -4.19
N SER A 170 31.27 -4.36 -3.53
CA SER A 170 31.41 -4.12 -2.09
C SER A 170 30.42 -4.91 -1.23
N GLY A 171 29.46 -5.58 -1.86
CA GLY A 171 28.32 -6.22 -1.20
C GLY A 171 27.24 -5.25 -0.77
N ILE A 172 26.17 -5.78 -0.18
CA ILE A 172 25.00 -4.99 0.23
C ILE A 172 25.37 -4.13 1.46
N PRO A 173 25.15 -2.80 1.43
CA PRO A 173 25.61 -1.87 2.45
C PRO A 173 24.64 -1.79 3.64
N TYR A 174 24.46 -2.90 4.38
CA TYR A 174 23.66 -2.87 5.61
C TYR A 174 24.35 -2.05 6.70
N PRO A 175 23.69 -1.04 7.31
CA PRO A 175 24.26 -0.33 8.45
C PRO A 175 24.52 -1.26 9.64
N ALA A 176 25.62 -1.04 10.37
CA ALA A 176 26.04 -1.91 11.48
C ALA A 176 24.98 -2.01 12.58
N ASP A 177 24.34 -0.88 12.94
CA ASP A 177 23.26 -0.84 13.91
C ASP A 177 22.02 -1.62 13.45
N PHE A 178 21.73 -1.61 12.15
CA PHE A 178 20.64 -2.43 11.58
C PHE A 178 20.97 -3.92 11.70
N VAL A 179 22.19 -4.33 11.36
CA VAL A 179 22.64 -5.72 11.49
C VAL A 179 22.61 -6.17 12.96
N GLU A 180 22.99 -5.32 13.90
CA GLU A 180 22.94 -5.60 15.34
C GLU A 180 21.49 -5.81 15.83
N ARG A 181 20.55 -4.95 15.41
CA ARG A 181 19.13 -5.07 15.81
C ARG A 181 18.43 -6.29 15.23
N ILE A 182 18.69 -6.61 13.95
CA ILE A 182 17.95 -7.65 13.23
C ILE A 182 18.61 -9.01 13.33
N GLY A 183 19.93 -9.06 13.29
CA GLY A 183 20.75 -10.25 13.29
C GLY A 183 21.07 -10.79 11.89
N THR A 184 22.34 -11.12 11.68
CA THR A 184 22.86 -11.60 10.38
C THR A 184 22.13 -12.84 9.84
N GLU A 185 21.75 -13.77 10.73
CA GLU A 185 21.06 -15.01 10.32
C GLU A 185 19.69 -14.72 9.68
N ARG A 186 18.93 -13.77 10.25
CA ARG A 186 17.60 -13.36 9.74
C ARG A 186 17.72 -12.67 8.38
N ILE A 187 18.73 -11.79 8.25
CA ILE A 187 19.03 -11.07 6.99
C ILE A 187 19.38 -12.10 5.90
N THR A 188 20.36 -12.98 6.14
CA THR A 188 20.81 -14.01 5.18
C THR A 188 19.67 -14.97 4.81
N MET A 189 18.81 -15.33 5.77
CA MET A 189 17.64 -16.15 5.45
C MET A 189 16.71 -15.44 4.46
N LEU A 190 16.48 -14.14 4.66
CA LEU A 190 15.59 -13.35 3.80
C LEU A 190 16.17 -13.16 2.39
N GLU A 191 17.48 -12.91 2.28
CA GLU A 191 18.20 -12.85 1.00
C GLU A 191 18.02 -14.15 0.20
N ARG A 192 18.20 -15.30 0.85
CA ARG A 192 18.00 -16.63 0.23
C ARG A 192 16.53 -16.86 -0.19
N MET A 193 15.57 -16.33 0.55
CA MET A 193 14.15 -16.38 0.14
C MET A 193 13.93 -15.60 -1.14
N MET A 194 14.51 -14.41 -1.26
CA MET A 194 14.41 -13.55 -2.45
C MET A 194 15.13 -14.17 -3.65
N GLU A 195 16.35 -14.68 -3.48
CA GLU A 195 17.10 -15.39 -4.52
C GLU A 195 16.32 -16.57 -5.11
N LYS A 196 15.61 -17.31 -4.26
CA LYS A 196 14.83 -18.49 -4.67
C LYS A 196 13.38 -18.16 -5.06
N GLY A 197 12.94 -16.92 -4.94
CA GLY A 197 11.56 -16.52 -5.20
C GLY A 197 10.52 -17.18 -4.28
N VAL A 198 10.92 -17.61 -3.07
CA VAL A 198 10.02 -18.31 -2.16
C VAL A 198 9.21 -17.31 -1.36
N ASN A 199 7.86 -17.33 -1.50
CA ASN A 199 6.94 -16.41 -0.85
C ASN A 199 7.40 -14.94 -0.93
N THR A 200 7.77 -14.53 -2.13
CA THR A 200 8.34 -13.22 -2.41
C THR A 200 7.68 -12.63 -3.65
N PRO A 201 6.40 -12.20 -3.58
CA PRO A 201 5.79 -11.43 -4.64
C PRO A 201 6.52 -10.09 -4.81
N TYR A 202 6.24 -9.38 -5.90
CA TYR A 202 6.76 -8.04 -6.14
C TYR A 202 5.75 -6.97 -5.74
N THR A 203 6.26 -5.81 -5.29
CA THR A 203 5.42 -4.70 -4.86
C THR A 203 5.93 -3.34 -5.35
N SER A 204 5.00 -2.44 -5.70
CA SER A 204 5.20 -1.01 -5.91
C SER A 204 4.65 -0.16 -4.75
N SER A 205 4.40 -0.75 -3.59
CA SER A 205 3.71 -0.12 -2.47
C SER A 205 4.47 1.05 -1.85
N ALA A 206 3.81 2.20 -1.74
CA ALA A 206 4.30 3.33 -0.98
C ALA A 206 4.44 3.00 0.51
N GLY A 207 3.47 2.28 1.09
CA GLY A 207 3.54 1.86 2.49
C GLY A 207 4.79 1.04 2.79
N ARG A 208 5.20 0.17 1.89
CA ARG A 208 6.43 -0.65 2.03
C ARG A 208 7.71 0.18 1.91
N LEU A 209 7.69 1.26 1.12
CA LEU A 209 8.80 2.22 1.08
C LEU A 209 8.94 2.95 2.42
N PHE A 210 7.83 3.43 2.99
CA PHE A 210 7.82 4.06 4.33
C PHE A 210 8.32 3.10 5.41
N ASP A 211 7.89 1.83 5.40
CA ASP A 211 8.37 0.81 6.32
C ASP A 211 9.87 0.59 6.23
N ALA A 212 10.41 0.53 5.01
CA ALA A 212 11.84 0.38 4.79
C ALA A 212 12.62 1.57 5.39
N VAL A 213 12.19 2.79 5.13
CA VAL A 213 12.87 3.98 5.65
C VAL A 213 12.76 4.06 7.18
N ALA A 214 11.59 3.79 7.75
CA ALA A 214 11.40 3.79 9.21
C ALA A 214 12.32 2.78 9.91
N SER A 215 12.42 1.57 9.40
CA SER A 215 13.29 0.54 9.98
C SER A 215 14.78 0.83 9.72
N LEU A 216 15.14 1.32 8.53
CA LEU A 216 16.52 1.72 8.23
C LEU A 216 17.03 2.77 9.23
N LEU A 217 16.16 3.70 9.64
CA LEU A 217 16.46 4.73 10.63
C LEU A 217 16.38 4.26 12.09
N GLY A 218 15.97 3.02 12.34
CA GLY A 218 15.83 2.46 13.69
C GLY A 218 14.58 2.93 14.43
N ILE A 219 13.56 3.43 13.71
CA ILE A 219 12.33 3.94 14.29
C ILE A 219 11.35 2.80 14.59
N CYS A 220 11.18 1.84 13.64
CA CYS A 220 10.22 0.75 13.79
C CYS A 220 10.67 -0.48 13.00
N ASP A 221 11.11 -1.53 13.68
CA ASP A 221 11.49 -2.80 13.05
C ASP A 221 10.31 -3.80 12.99
N VAL A 222 9.36 -3.68 13.92
CA VAL A 222 8.13 -4.51 14.01
C VAL A 222 6.95 -3.62 14.33
N SER A 223 5.91 -3.68 13.52
CA SER A 223 4.67 -2.91 13.72
C SER A 223 3.67 -3.69 14.56
N SER A 224 3.12 -3.06 15.58
CA SER A 224 2.06 -3.62 16.45
C SER A 224 0.66 -3.39 15.89
N HIS A 225 0.51 -2.42 14.99
CA HIS A 225 -0.75 -2.08 14.33
C HIS A 225 -0.50 -1.51 12.91
N GLN A 226 -1.58 -1.39 12.15
CA GLN A 226 -1.51 -0.90 10.77
C GLN A 226 -0.93 0.52 10.71
N ALA A 227 0.01 0.73 9.77
CA ALA A 227 0.67 2.01 9.49
C ALA A 227 1.48 2.61 10.66
N GLU A 228 1.88 1.81 11.66
CA GLU A 228 2.69 2.32 12.79
C GLU A 228 4.02 2.91 12.32
N ALA A 229 4.76 2.20 11.49
CA ALA A 229 6.06 2.65 11.01
C ALA A 229 5.99 3.97 10.21
N PRO A 230 5.07 4.15 9.23
CA PRO A 230 4.86 5.43 8.57
C PRO A 230 4.50 6.58 9.51
N VAL A 231 3.61 6.35 10.49
CA VAL A 231 3.20 7.37 11.47
C VAL A 231 4.36 7.80 12.36
N LEU A 232 5.14 6.84 12.86
CA LEU A 232 6.34 7.15 13.67
C LEU A 232 7.40 7.88 12.85
N LEU A 233 7.55 7.54 11.56
CA LEU A 233 8.47 8.23 10.65
C LEU A 233 8.04 9.69 10.44
N GLU A 234 6.73 9.94 10.24
CA GLU A 234 6.19 11.30 10.14
C GLU A 234 6.42 12.08 11.44
N GLN A 235 6.14 11.48 12.60
CA GLN A 235 6.38 12.10 13.90
C GLN A 235 7.85 12.48 14.10
N ALA A 236 8.79 11.65 13.64
CA ALA A 236 10.21 11.94 13.71
C ALA A 236 10.61 13.19 12.90
N ALA A 237 9.90 13.52 11.82
CA ALA A 237 10.13 14.70 11.00
C ALA A 237 9.56 15.99 11.60
N MET A 238 8.74 15.92 12.65
CA MET A 238 8.04 17.07 13.21
C MET A 238 9.03 18.12 13.75
N GLY A 239 8.82 19.37 13.35
CA GLY A 239 9.65 20.51 13.76
C GLY A 239 10.78 20.84 12.80
N GLU A 240 11.14 19.93 11.90
CA GLU A 240 12.11 20.21 10.86
C GLU A 240 11.51 21.14 9.79
N ARG A 241 12.32 22.10 9.33
CA ARG A 241 11.92 23.06 8.29
C ARG A 241 13.00 23.14 7.21
N ASN A 242 12.55 23.36 5.96
CA ASN A 242 13.44 23.57 4.82
C ASN A 242 14.34 22.36 4.51
N ALA A 243 13.88 21.13 4.78
CA ALA A 243 14.58 19.95 4.37
C ALA A 243 14.60 19.85 2.83
N TYR A 244 15.76 19.62 2.22
CA TYR A 244 15.86 19.39 0.78
C TYR A 244 15.41 17.98 0.42
N ALA A 245 14.93 17.82 -0.83
CA ALA A 245 14.57 16.51 -1.37
C ALA A 245 15.82 15.71 -1.75
N TYR A 246 15.77 14.40 -1.50
CA TYR A 246 16.74 13.46 -2.07
C TYR A 246 16.53 13.27 -3.57
N PRO A 247 17.55 12.85 -4.32
CA PRO A 247 17.38 12.52 -5.73
C PRO A 247 16.52 11.27 -5.90
N VAL A 248 15.63 11.29 -6.90
CA VAL A 248 14.81 10.16 -7.33
C VAL A 248 14.81 10.12 -8.85
N SER A 249 15.00 8.95 -9.44
CA SER A 249 14.85 8.78 -10.89
C SER A 249 13.39 8.50 -11.23
N ALA A 250 12.78 9.46 -11.92
CA ALA A 250 11.37 9.43 -12.32
C ALA A 250 11.19 9.48 -13.85
N GLU A 251 12.18 9.02 -14.59
CA GLU A 251 12.13 8.94 -16.06
C GLU A 251 11.37 7.66 -16.49
N GLY A 252 10.43 7.83 -17.44
CA GLY A 252 9.61 6.71 -17.92
C GLY A 252 8.43 6.34 -17.02
N GLU A 253 8.03 5.07 -17.06
CA GLU A 253 6.87 4.55 -16.33
C GLU A 253 7.23 4.11 -14.89
N GLU A 254 8.45 3.66 -14.63
CA GLU A 254 8.93 3.25 -13.31
C GLU A 254 9.69 4.38 -12.61
N ILE A 255 9.43 4.52 -11.32
CA ILE A 255 10.08 5.48 -10.44
C ILE A 255 11.04 4.72 -9.55
N SER A 256 12.35 4.87 -9.79
CA SER A 256 13.38 4.19 -9.03
C SER A 256 13.83 5.01 -7.82
N PHE A 257 13.97 4.35 -6.69
CA PHE A 257 14.48 4.90 -5.44
C PHE A 257 15.94 4.54 -5.14
N TYR A 258 16.68 4.04 -6.14
CA TYR A 258 18.10 3.72 -5.97
C TYR A 258 18.87 4.89 -5.34
N SER A 259 18.83 6.06 -5.97
CA SER A 259 19.55 7.25 -5.49
C SER A 259 19.04 7.78 -4.16
N LEU A 260 17.75 7.55 -3.84
CA LEU A 260 17.22 7.83 -2.51
C LEU A 260 17.90 6.97 -1.44
N PHE A 261 18.01 5.65 -1.69
CA PHE A 261 18.65 4.74 -0.72
C PHE A 261 20.14 5.00 -0.59
N GLU A 262 20.86 5.36 -1.67
CA GLU A 262 22.26 5.82 -1.58
C GLU A 262 22.37 7.04 -0.65
N ALA A 263 21.52 8.04 -0.82
CA ALA A 263 21.54 9.26 -0.03
C ALA A 263 21.14 9.02 1.43
N LEU A 264 20.16 8.14 1.70
CA LEU A 264 19.77 7.74 3.06
C LEU A 264 20.93 7.04 3.79
N LEU A 265 21.62 6.12 3.12
CA LEU A 265 22.78 5.41 3.67
C LEU A 265 23.95 6.37 3.93
N HIS A 266 24.19 7.31 3.01
CA HIS A 266 25.21 8.35 3.19
C HIS A 266 24.91 9.24 4.41
N ASP A 267 23.68 9.75 4.53
CA ASP A 267 23.28 10.60 5.66
C ASP A 267 23.36 9.84 6.99
N LYS A 268 22.93 8.56 7.00
CA LYS A 268 23.04 7.71 8.17
C LYS A 268 24.49 7.47 8.59
N THR A 269 25.40 7.23 7.63
CA THR A 269 26.83 7.05 7.88
C THR A 269 27.49 8.32 8.44
N ASN A 270 27.01 9.51 8.03
CA ASN A 270 27.47 10.79 8.52
C ASN A 270 26.73 11.27 9.77
N GLU A 271 25.99 10.40 10.44
CA GLU A 271 25.27 10.68 11.70
C GLU A 271 24.32 11.89 11.61
N VAL A 272 23.74 12.13 10.41
CA VAL A 272 22.72 13.17 10.24
C VAL A 272 21.53 12.83 11.14
N PRO A 273 20.96 13.81 11.87
CA PRO A 273 19.82 13.56 12.76
C PRO A 273 18.65 12.85 12.06
N VAL A 274 18.11 11.83 12.71
CA VAL A 274 16.98 11.03 12.17
C VAL A 274 15.79 11.91 11.79
N SER A 275 15.49 12.95 12.58
CA SER A 275 14.45 13.94 12.29
C SER A 275 14.64 14.60 10.92
N LEU A 276 15.87 15.02 10.63
CA LEU A 276 16.21 15.68 9.37
C LEU A 276 16.17 14.71 8.19
N ILE A 277 16.66 13.47 8.37
CA ILE A 277 16.57 12.42 7.33
C ILE A 277 15.10 12.12 7.01
N SER A 278 14.27 11.95 8.03
CA SER A 278 12.84 11.74 7.86
C SER A 278 12.16 12.90 7.11
N ALA A 279 12.47 14.15 7.49
CA ALA A 279 11.94 15.34 6.81
C ALA A 279 12.37 15.41 5.33
N ARG A 280 13.63 15.09 5.02
CA ARG A 280 14.14 14.98 3.64
C ARG A 280 13.39 13.94 2.84
N PHE A 281 13.12 12.78 3.43
CA PHE A 281 12.34 11.71 2.79
C PHE A 281 10.92 12.18 2.44
N HIS A 282 10.20 12.80 3.38
CA HIS A 282 8.85 13.33 3.10
C HIS A 282 8.86 14.43 2.03
N THR A 283 9.85 15.34 2.10
CA THR A 283 10.04 16.38 1.09
C THR A 283 10.32 15.77 -0.29
N THR A 284 11.05 14.66 -0.35
CA THR A 284 11.34 13.94 -1.59
C THR A 284 10.06 13.46 -2.25
N LEU A 285 9.18 12.79 -1.50
CA LEU A 285 7.92 12.29 -2.04
C LEU A 285 6.99 13.45 -2.46
N ALA A 286 6.89 14.49 -1.64
CA ALA A 286 6.10 15.67 -2.00
C ALA A 286 6.60 16.33 -3.30
N SER A 287 7.92 16.45 -3.46
CA SER A 287 8.53 16.99 -4.68
C SER A 287 8.29 16.09 -5.91
N LEU A 288 8.41 14.77 -5.72
CA LEU A 288 8.13 13.78 -6.76
C LEU A 288 6.69 13.91 -7.29
N PHE A 289 5.72 14.07 -6.38
CA PHE A 289 4.31 14.19 -6.77
C PHE A 289 3.98 15.45 -7.56
N VAL A 290 4.75 16.53 -7.36
CA VAL A 290 4.59 17.77 -8.12
C VAL A 290 5.28 17.70 -9.50
N GLN A 291 6.32 16.87 -9.63
CA GLN A 291 7.09 16.75 -10.88
C GLN A 291 6.49 15.73 -11.87
N LYS A 292 5.71 14.78 -11.41
CA LYS A 292 5.02 13.75 -12.21
C LYS A 292 3.64 14.21 -12.66
#